data_7b165819528603c4951fba06b4521d14
#
_entry.id   7b165819528603c4951fba06b4521d14
#
_cell.length_a   1.000
_cell.length_b   1.000
_cell.length_c   1.000
_cell.angle_alpha   90.00
_cell.angle_beta   90.00
_cell.angle_gamma   90.00
#
_symmetry.space_group_name_H-M   'P 1'
#
loop_
_entity.id
_entity.type
_entity.pdbx_description
1 polymer ?
#
loop_
_entity_poly.entity_id
_entity_poly.type
_entity_poly.pdbx_seq_one_letter_code
_entity_poly.pdbx_strand_id
1 'polypeptide(L)'
;MLFSYRSEESGYPEALAWARLSAGQGDPCGMYVLGRALIYEFGLEKRMAEGDSWMFRGALKGHVDAADMWSSNNENLQPYSAMMHGLAARGHIPSLLFLANQAAYPQNTGETAALDNGSTSACQQVKLTLNGGDANTPPWLRKPEQKGKEEDTPADAGTVPPWMTPSGRERQAPAPKTINPEAVKFWEQAVELGSLTGLDELANYYETVAGNVQEPAERQQLLASAMTAATALVKKEDVRGFKRLARYYGQGIGVQPNRELHKDYVLKAAETRDPEALVEKARLLIKGEDLEPDPKLALDILTDLEENQTHAVPGMHFLLGYLHEEGLGTPQDMALAYQFYIKGAEQDDAKCMNNLGSMYERGTGVAKDLAEAQKWYERAAELGNEDALANVERVREKLNTKKK
;
A
#
# COMPACT_ATOMS: atom_id res chain seq x y z
N MET A 1 33.88 2.14 -6.13
CA MET A 1 34.92 2.20 -5.09
C MET A 1 34.33 1.63 -3.81
N LEU A 2 34.76 0.43 -3.42
CA LEU A 2 34.27 -0.28 -2.24
C LEU A 2 34.95 0.32 -1.00
N PHE A 3 34.19 0.98 -0.14
CA PHE A 3 34.66 1.40 1.18
C PHE A 3 34.61 0.22 2.13
N SER A 4 35.77 -0.30 2.50
CA SER A 4 35.91 -1.25 3.61
C SER A 4 35.83 -0.48 4.93
N TYR A 5 34.74 -0.67 5.68
CA TYR A 5 34.61 -0.14 7.03
C TYR A 5 35.59 -0.81 8.01
N ARG A 6 36.51 -0.04 8.53
CA ARG A 6 37.25 -0.36 9.75
C ARG A 6 37.04 0.78 10.76
N SER A 7 36.44 0.43 11.92
CA SER A 7 36.19 1.23 13.12
C SER A 7 35.04 2.26 13.06
N GLU A 8 34.19 2.23 14.08
CA GLU A 8 32.95 3.02 14.23
C GLU A 8 33.14 4.55 14.24
N GLU A 9 34.36 5.05 14.38
CA GLU A 9 34.66 6.49 14.46
C GLU A 9 35.17 7.10 13.13
N SER A 10 35.60 6.32 12.16
CA SER A 10 36.33 6.85 10.99
C SER A 10 35.43 7.18 9.76
N GLY A 11 34.23 6.66 9.67
CA GLY A 11 33.35 6.85 8.48
C GLY A 11 32.52 8.15 8.47
N TYR A 12 32.27 8.74 9.61
CA TYR A 12 31.45 9.95 9.74
C TYR A 12 32.03 11.20 9.06
N PRO A 13 33.32 11.52 9.20
CA PRO A 13 33.89 12.72 8.59
C PRO A 13 33.83 12.69 7.07
N GLU A 14 34.05 11.53 6.46
CA GLU A 14 34.02 11.39 5.00
C GLU A 14 32.60 11.48 4.45
N ALA A 15 31.62 10.80 5.09
CA ALA A 15 30.23 10.88 4.69
C ALA A 15 29.70 12.32 4.79
N LEU A 16 30.10 13.04 5.83
CA LEU A 16 29.73 14.45 6.02
C LEU A 16 30.44 15.37 5.01
N ALA A 17 31.68 15.09 4.65
CA ALA A 17 32.39 15.82 3.61
C ALA A 17 31.68 15.65 2.25
N TRP A 18 31.23 14.43 1.93
CA TRP A 18 30.43 14.15 0.75
C TRP A 18 29.08 14.86 0.78
N ALA A 19 28.37 14.79 1.91
CA ALA A 19 27.09 15.48 2.05
C ALA A 19 27.22 17.00 1.90
N ARG A 20 28.27 17.60 2.45
CA ARG A 20 28.58 19.03 2.28
C ARG A 20 28.92 19.38 0.84
N LEU A 21 29.72 18.56 0.17
CA LEU A 21 30.08 18.78 -1.23
C LEU A 21 28.84 18.68 -2.13
N SER A 22 28.05 17.62 -1.96
CA SER A 22 26.81 17.37 -2.72
C SER A 22 25.78 18.49 -2.47
N ALA A 23 25.55 18.87 -1.20
CA ALA A 23 24.69 20.00 -0.84
C ALA A 23 25.17 21.33 -1.43
N GLY A 24 26.49 21.56 -1.40
CA GLY A 24 27.13 22.76 -1.98
C GLY A 24 26.97 22.84 -3.51
N GLN A 25 26.91 21.70 -4.20
CA GLN A 25 26.61 21.60 -5.63
C GLN A 25 25.10 21.76 -5.93
N GLY A 26 24.29 21.88 -4.91
CA GLY A 26 22.85 22.09 -5.05
C GLY A 26 22.06 20.80 -5.17
N ASP A 27 22.62 19.63 -4.86
CA ASP A 27 21.92 18.35 -4.84
C ASP A 27 20.97 18.28 -3.63
N PRO A 28 19.66 18.02 -3.86
CA PRO A 28 18.69 17.98 -2.79
C PRO A 28 18.89 16.82 -1.82
N CYS A 29 19.43 15.68 -2.28
CA CYS A 29 19.74 14.55 -1.40
C CYS A 29 20.92 14.86 -0.47
N GLY A 30 21.96 15.52 -0.98
CA GLY A 30 23.06 16.01 -0.16
C GLY A 30 22.60 17.01 0.91
N MET A 31 21.69 17.90 0.55
CA MET A 31 21.05 18.83 1.49
C MET A 31 20.25 18.12 2.59
N TYR A 32 19.48 17.10 2.24
CA TYR A 32 18.74 16.27 3.19
C TYR A 32 19.67 15.53 4.15
N VAL A 33 20.70 14.85 3.62
CA VAL A 33 21.64 14.09 4.46
C VAL A 33 22.40 15.02 5.40
N LEU A 34 22.88 16.17 4.91
CA LEU A 34 23.58 17.16 5.72
C LEU A 34 22.67 17.76 6.78
N GLY A 35 21.43 18.10 6.43
CA GLY A 35 20.44 18.61 7.36
C GLY A 35 20.15 17.63 8.49
N ARG A 36 19.95 16.35 8.20
CA ARG A 36 19.77 15.28 9.19
C ARG A 36 20.97 15.16 10.12
N ALA A 37 22.17 15.16 9.57
CA ALA A 37 23.39 15.01 10.35
C ALA A 37 23.56 16.16 11.37
N LEU A 38 23.17 17.38 10.98
CA LEU A 38 23.23 18.56 11.86
C LEU A 38 22.12 18.58 12.93
N ILE A 39 20.93 18.05 12.63
CA ILE A 39 19.80 18.00 13.57
C ILE A 39 20.00 16.93 14.63
N TYR A 40 20.48 15.73 14.24
CA TYR A 40 20.57 14.56 15.09
C TYR A 40 21.97 14.25 15.63
N GLU A 41 22.90 15.21 15.54
CA GLU A 41 24.27 15.07 16.10
C GLU A 41 25.09 13.90 15.54
N PHE A 42 24.84 13.46 14.32
CA PHE A 42 25.61 12.39 13.70
C PHE A 42 27.06 12.83 13.41
N GLY A 43 27.93 12.74 14.42
CA GLY A 43 29.34 13.10 14.30
C GLY A 43 29.61 14.60 14.13
N LEU A 44 28.63 15.46 14.39
CA LEU A 44 28.74 16.91 14.39
C LEU A 44 28.13 17.48 15.66
N GLU A 45 28.63 18.65 16.08
CA GLU A 45 27.95 19.47 17.08
C GLU A 45 26.54 19.83 16.58
N LYS A 46 25.53 19.66 17.43
CA LYS A 46 24.13 19.92 17.11
C LYS A 46 23.93 21.35 16.68
N ARG A 47 23.48 21.51 15.45
CA ARG A 47 23.21 22.81 14.83
C ARG A 47 21.82 22.82 14.20
N MET A 48 20.80 22.78 15.05
CA MET A 48 19.41 22.64 14.58
C MET A 48 19.04 23.70 13.54
N ALA A 49 19.35 24.96 13.76
CA ALA A 49 19.02 26.04 12.83
C ALA A 49 19.71 25.91 11.46
N GLU A 50 20.95 25.40 11.45
CA GLU A 50 21.67 25.12 10.20
C GLU A 50 21.10 23.90 9.50
N GLY A 51 20.79 22.83 10.27
CA GLY A 51 20.16 21.62 9.77
C GLY A 51 18.79 21.90 9.15
N ASP A 52 17.95 22.67 9.84
CA ASP A 52 16.65 23.12 9.32
C ASP A 52 16.78 23.95 8.04
N SER A 53 17.81 24.80 7.95
CA SER A 53 18.09 25.57 6.73
C SER A 53 18.45 24.68 5.54
N TRP A 54 19.23 23.61 5.76
CA TRP A 54 19.55 22.64 4.72
C TRP A 54 18.35 21.80 4.33
N MET A 55 17.52 21.36 5.30
CA MET A 55 16.25 20.67 5.04
C MET A 55 15.33 21.54 4.18
N PHE A 56 15.14 22.80 4.55
CA PHE A 56 14.35 23.73 3.78
C PHE A 56 14.84 23.92 2.35
N ARG A 57 16.16 24.06 2.15
CA ARG A 57 16.76 24.15 0.80
C ARG A 57 16.57 22.86 -0.01
N GLY A 58 16.72 21.69 0.60
CA GLY A 58 16.45 20.40 -0.03
C GLY A 58 14.99 20.27 -0.46
N ALA A 59 14.06 20.68 0.42
CA ALA A 59 12.64 20.74 0.13
C ALA A 59 12.30 21.67 -1.05
N LEU A 60 12.88 22.89 -1.07
CA LEU A 60 12.74 23.83 -2.19
C LEU A 60 13.24 23.29 -3.53
N LYS A 61 14.12 22.29 -3.50
CA LYS A 61 14.62 21.58 -4.68
C LYS A 61 13.89 20.28 -4.96
N GLY A 62 12.79 20.02 -4.24
CA GLY A 62 11.89 18.91 -4.47
C GLY A 62 12.21 17.62 -3.73
N HIS A 63 13.04 17.67 -2.68
CA HIS A 63 13.27 16.50 -1.84
C HIS A 63 12.13 16.33 -0.83
N VAL A 64 11.28 15.31 -1.02
CA VAL A 64 10.07 15.10 -0.22
C VAL A 64 10.40 14.83 1.26
N ASP A 65 11.36 13.92 1.55
CA ASP A 65 11.72 13.62 2.95
C ASP A 65 12.35 14.83 3.66
N ALA A 66 13.01 15.74 2.92
CA ALA A 66 13.50 17.00 3.49
C ALA A 66 12.34 17.94 3.85
N ALA A 67 11.31 17.98 3.01
CA ALA A 67 10.11 18.76 3.25
C ALA A 67 9.33 18.24 4.47
N ASP A 68 9.13 16.92 4.55
CA ASP A 68 8.44 16.25 5.64
C ASP A 68 9.16 16.45 6.97
N MET A 69 10.47 16.24 6.98
CA MET A 69 11.28 16.40 8.19
C MET A 69 11.36 17.87 8.64
N TRP A 70 11.49 18.79 7.70
CA TRP A 70 11.48 20.20 8.02
C TRP A 70 10.13 20.65 8.61
N SER A 71 9.01 20.17 8.05
CA SER A 71 7.67 20.47 8.57
C SER A 71 7.42 19.87 9.96
N SER A 72 7.93 18.65 10.21
CA SER A 72 7.79 17.97 11.50
C SER A 72 8.61 18.64 12.62
N ASN A 73 9.71 19.29 12.27
CA ASN A 73 10.57 20.01 13.22
C ASN A 73 10.11 21.46 13.48
N ASN A 74 9.22 21.99 12.63
CA ASN A 74 8.70 23.35 12.74
C ASN A 74 7.21 23.27 13.03
N GLU A 75 6.80 23.61 14.26
CA GLU A 75 5.39 23.62 14.69
C GLU A 75 4.52 24.62 13.90
N ASN A 76 5.12 25.46 13.04
CA ASN A 76 4.45 26.48 12.26
C ASN A 76 4.23 26.00 10.82
N LEU A 77 3.09 25.38 10.54
CA LEU A 77 2.69 24.89 9.21
C LEU A 77 2.60 25.99 8.13
N GLN A 78 2.49 27.25 8.50
CA GLN A 78 2.38 28.37 7.55
C GLN A 78 3.54 28.48 6.56
N PRO A 79 4.83 28.44 6.97
CA PRO A 79 5.95 28.48 6.04
C PRO A 79 6.01 27.27 5.09
N TYR A 80 5.62 26.08 5.57
CA TYR A 80 5.59 24.87 4.76
C TYR A 80 4.54 24.94 3.66
N SER A 81 3.32 25.33 3.99
CA SER A 81 2.25 25.51 3.01
C SER A 81 2.63 26.55 1.95
N ALA A 82 3.17 27.70 2.36
CA ALA A 82 3.64 28.73 1.42
C ALA A 82 4.76 28.22 0.48
N MET A 83 5.68 27.40 1.01
CA MET A 83 6.73 26.77 0.22
C MET A 83 6.13 25.83 -0.84
N MET A 84 5.21 24.95 -0.44
CA MET A 84 4.59 24.00 -1.36
C MET A 84 3.80 24.69 -2.46
N HIS A 85 3.07 25.76 -2.14
CA HIS A 85 2.39 26.61 -3.14
C HIS A 85 3.39 27.30 -4.08
N GLY A 86 4.51 27.78 -3.54
CA GLY A 86 5.57 28.41 -4.35
C GLY A 86 6.25 27.44 -5.31
N LEU A 87 6.46 26.19 -4.90
CA LEU A 87 6.98 25.12 -5.75
C LEU A 87 5.96 24.69 -6.81
N ALA A 88 4.70 24.51 -6.40
CA ALA A 88 3.60 24.17 -7.31
C ALA A 88 3.40 25.23 -8.40
N ALA A 89 3.47 26.51 -8.04
CA ALA A 89 3.40 27.63 -8.99
C ALA A 89 4.54 27.64 -10.02
N ARG A 90 5.66 26.96 -9.72
CA ARG A 90 6.79 26.75 -10.64
C ARG A 90 6.70 25.43 -11.41
N GLY A 91 5.58 24.72 -11.33
CA GLY A 91 5.37 23.46 -12.01
C GLY A 91 6.05 22.25 -11.35
N HIS A 92 6.31 22.30 -10.04
CA HIS A 92 6.86 21.16 -9.32
C HIS A 92 5.77 20.11 -9.05
N ILE A 93 5.76 19.03 -9.83
CA ILE A 93 4.71 17.99 -9.80
C ILE A 93 4.49 17.40 -8.39
N PRO A 94 5.50 16.98 -7.61
CA PRO A 94 5.27 16.47 -6.27
C PRO A 94 4.52 17.45 -5.36
N SER A 95 4.81 18.76 -5.43
CA SER A 95 4.10 19.77 -4.67
C SER A 95 2.66 19.94 -5.12
N LEU A 96 2.38 19.84 -6.41
CA LEU A 96 1.01 19.85 -6.96
C LEU A 96 0.21 18.65 -6.44
N LEU A 97 0.77 17.45 -6.49
CA LEU A 97 0.13 16.22 -5.99
C LEU A 97 -0.12 16.30 -4.47
N PHE A 98 0.85 16.79 -3.72
CA PHE A 98 0.72 16.99 -2.28
C PHE A 98 -0.41 17.98 -1.94
N LEU A 99 -0.44 19.16 -2.56
CA LEU A 99 -1.47 20.16 -2.33
C LEU A 99 -2.86 19.66 -2.76
N ALA A 100 -2.95 18.92 -3.86
CA ALA A 100 -4.17 18.30 -4.30
C ALA A 100 -4.72 17.32 -3.26
N ASN A 101 -3.88 16.42 -2.75
CA ASN A 101 -4.27 15.46 -1.72
C ASN A 101 -4.67 16.16 -0.41
N GLN A 102 -3.94 17.17 0.02
CA GLN A 102 -4.28 17.95 1.21
C GLN A 102 -5.64 18.68 1.06
N ALA A 103 -5.92 19.25 -0.11
CA ALA A 103 -7.19 19.90 -0.39
C ALA A 103 -8.36 18.89 -0.52
N ALA A 104 -8.11 17.71 -1.09
CA ALA A 104 -9.11 16.65 -1.23
C ALA A 104 -9.50 16.03 0.12
N TYR A 105 -8.51 15.84 1.01
CA TYR A 105 -8.65 15.14 2.28
C TYR A 105 -8.11 15.99 3.44
N PRO A 106 -8.80 17.07 3.84
CA PRO A 106 -8.28 18.07 4.79
C PRO A 106 -8.06 17.54 6.21
N GLN A 107 -8.56 16.35 6.54
CA GLN A 107 -8.38 15.72 7.86
C GLN A 107 -7.12 14.82 7.94
N ASN A 108 -6.44 14.57 6.83
CA ASN A 108 -5.22 13.78 6.79
C ASN A 108 -3.95 14.61 7.06
N THR A 109 -4.06 15.70 7.81
CA THR A 109 -2.95 16.63 8.10
C THR A 109 -1.87 16.07 9.05
N GLY A 110 -1.88 14.77 9.34
CA GLY A 110 -0.90 14.11 10.22
C GLY A 110 -0.12 12.97 9.59
N GLU A 111 -0.51 12.49 8.40
CA GLU A 111 0.18 11.40 7.73
C GLU A 111 0.60 11.82 6.32
N THR A 112 1.90 11.79 6.11
CA THR A 112 2.51 11.86 4.78
C THR A 112 2.04 10.67 3.97
N ALA A 113 1.12 10.89 3.03
CA ALA A 113 0.94 9.96 1.94
C ALA A 113 2.33 9.76 1.30
N ALA A 114 2.90 8.58 1.45
CA ALA A 114 4.14 8.23 0.80
C ALA A 114 3.91 8.39 -0.70
N LEU A 115 4.37 9.51 -1.25
CA LEU A 115 4.39 9.74 -2.68
C LEU A 115 5.38 8.74 -3.25
N ASP A 116 4.86 7.60 -3.71
CA ASP A 116 5.61 6.61 -4.45
C ASP A 116 5.93 7.23 -5.83
N ASN A 117 6.99 8.03 -5.84
CA ASN A 117 7.51 8.61 -7.06
C ASN A 117 8.28 7.53 -7.78
N GLY A 118 7.68 6.93 -8.81
CA GLY A 118 8.30 5.98 -9.74
C GLY A 118 9.53 6.52 -10.50
N SER A 119 10.23 7.50 -9.95
CA SER A 119 11.54 7.91 -10.41
C SER A 119 12.60 7.17 -9.60
N THR A 120 13.20 6.13 -10.17
CA THR A 120 14.44 5.50 -9.72
C THR A 120 15.60 6.49 -9.80
N SER A 121 15.52 7.58 -9.02
CA SER A 121 16.63 8.51 -8.87
C SER A 121 17.67 7.92 -7.90
N ALA A 122 18.89 8.42 -7.97
CA ALA A 122 19.96 8.06 -7.04
C ALA A 122 19.55 8.16 -5.56
N CYS A 123 18.55 8.99 -5.24
CA CYS A 123 17.94 9.10 -3.91
C CYS A 123 17.16 7.87 -3.49
N GLN A 124 16.50 7.14 -4.41
CA GLN A 124 15.85 5.87 -4.07
C GLN A 124 16.85 4.75 -3.78
N GLN A 125 17.97 4.69 -4.50
CA GLN A 125 19.04 3.77 -4.16
C GLN A 125 19.62 4.05 -2.77
N VAL A 126 19.75 5.32 -2.40
CA VAL A 126 20.11 5.74 -1.03
C VAL A 126 19.02 5.37 -0.04
N LYS A 127 17.73 5.50 -0.38
CA LYS A 127 16.59 5.10 0.45
C LYS A 127 16.54 3.60 0.72
N LEU A 128 16.76 2.76 -0.29
CA LEU A 128 16.84 1.30 -0.14
C LEU A 128 17.99 0.89 0.79
N THR A 129 19.13 1.60 0.71
CA THR A 129 20.26 1.38 1.63
C THR A 129 19.99 1.89 3.05
N LEU A 130 19.08 2.88 3.22
CA LEU A 130 18.76 3.49 4.51
C LEU A 130 17.62 2.79 5.27
N ASN A 131 16.66 2.19 4.56
CA ASN A 131 15.48 1.54 5.16
C ASN A 131 15.59 0.01 5.23
N GLY A 132 16.46 -0.60 4.44
CA GLY A 132 16.73 -2.03 4.52
C GLY A 132 17.50 -2.35 5.79
N GLY A 133 16.94 -3.20 6.65
CA GLY A 133 17.58 -3.73 7.84
C GLY A 133 18.75 -4.67 7.53
N ASP A 134 19.52 -4.40 6.48
CA ASP A 134 20.72 -5.14 6.13
C ASP A 134 21.86 -4.83 7.12
N ALA A 135 22.60 -5.86 7.49
CA ALA A 135 23.76 -5.80 8.39
C ALA A 135 24.82 -4.75 7.93
N ASN A 136 24.73 -4.25 6.71
CA ASN A 136 25.61 -3.26 6.10
C ASN A 136 25.12 -1.82 6.19
N THR A 137 23.94 -1.54 6.79
CA THR A 137 23.47 -0.17 6.98
C THR A 137 24.29 0.50 8.07
N PRO A 138 24.99 1.60 7.80
CA PRO A 138 25.79 2.29 8.80
C PRO A 138 24.96 2.63 10.05
N PRO A 139 25.50 2.44 11.27
CA PRO A 139 24.75 2.65 12.53
C PRO A 139 24.06 4.01 12.62
N TRP A 140 24.65 5.05 12.05
CA TRP A 140 24.14 6.42 12.05
C TRP A 140 22.98 6.67 11.08
N LEU A 141 22.69 5.70 10.19
CA LEU A 141 21.54 5.72 9.27
C LEU A 141 20.36 4.86 9.76
N ARG A 142 20.56 4.08 10.85
CA ARG A 142 19.47 3.31 11.46
C ARG A 142 18.57 4.25 12.25
N LYS A 143 17.26 4.02 12.21
CA LYS A 143 16.32 4.69 13.13
C LYS A 143 16.78 4.38 14.57
N PRO A 144 16.77 5.34 15.50
CA PRO A 144 17.02 5.03 16.90
C PRO A 144 16.01 3.98 17.36
N GLU A 145 16.50 2.83 17.81
CA GLU A 145 15.65 1.86 18.50
C GLU A 145 15.04 2.56 19.70
N GLN A 146 13.72 2.64 19.73
CA GLN A 146 13.02 3.01 20.94
C GLN A 146 13.32 1.91 21.94
N LYS A 147 14.20 2.17 22.91
CA LYS A 147 14.37 1.34 24.08
C LYS A 147 13.04 1.34 24.83
N GLY A 148 12.23 0.33 24.56
CA GLY A 148 11.10 -0.01 25.40
C GLY A 148 11.61 -0.26 26.80
N LYS A 149 11.02 0.40 27.78
CA LYS A 149 11.17 0.01 29.17
C LYS A 149 10.62 -1.41 29.29
N GLU A 150 11.49 -2.35 29.64
CA GLU A 150 11.07 -3.64 30.15
C GLU A 150 10.33 -3.38 31.48
N GLU A 151 9.02 -3.46 31.46
CA GLU A 151 8.23 -3.73 32.66
C GLU A 151 8.03 -5.24 32.71
N ASP A 152 8.65 -5.85 33.76
CA ASP A 152 8.40 -7.22 34.14
C ASP A 152 6.92 -7.46 34.37
N THR A 153 6.30 -8.28 33.52
CA THR A 153 5.00 -8.90 33.79
C THR A 153 5.15 -10.42 33.81
N PRO A 154 4.47 -11.11 34.74
CA PRO A 154 4.71 -12.54 34.99
C PRO A 154 4.25 -13.41 33.84
N ALA A 155 5.03 -14.43 33.52
CA ALA A 155 4.66 -15.52 32.67
C ALA A 155 3.48 -16.29 33.30
N ASP A 156 2.31 -16.19 32.70
CA ASP A 156 1.35 -17.28 32.50
C ASP A 156 -0.02 -16.75 31.96
N ALA A 157 -0.17 -16.69 30.65
CA ALA A 157 -1.44 -16.76 29.96
C ALA A 157 -1.10 -17.01 28.47
N GLY A 158 -1.70 -18.04 27.88
CA GLY A 158 -1.42 -18.53 26.53
C GLY A 158 -1.24 -17.38 25.55
N THR A 159 -0.04 -17.28 25.01
CA THR A 159 0.32 -16.24 24.04
C THR A 159 -0.53 -16.35 22.81
N VAL A 160 -1.51 -15.47 22.69
CA VAL A 160 -2.24 -15.26 21.45
C VAL A 160 -1.22 -14.81 20.39
N PRO A 161 -1.11 -15.48 19.24
CA PRO A 161 -0.18 -15.07 18.19
C PRO A 161 -0.39 -13.59 17.83
N PRO A 162 0.67 -12.84 17.47
CA PRO A 162 0.56 -11.38 17.20
C PRO A 162 -0.52 -11.01 16.18
N TRP A 163 -0.87 -11.90 15.26
CA TRP A 163 -1.92 -11.73 14.25
C TRP A 163 -3.36 -11.96 14.78
N MET A 164 -3.51 -12.48 16.01
CA MET A 164 -4.82 -12.59 16.70
C MET A 164 -5.20 -11.35 17.50
N THR A 165 -4.33 -10.36 17.62
CA THR A 165 -4.71 -9.06 18.20
C THR A 165 -5.46 -8.23 17.17
N PRO A 166 -6.57 -7.56 17.52
CA PRO A 166 -7.24 -6.65 16.60
C PRO A 166 -6.22 -5.60 16.14
N SER A 167 -5.86 -5.60 14.87
CA SER A 167 -5.08 -4.52 14.28
C SER A 167 -5.85 -3.23 14.55
N GLY A 168 -5.23 -2.28 15.26
CA GLY A 168 -5.82 -0.97 15.49
C GLY A 168 -6.02 -0.30 14.12
N ARG A 169 -7.23 -0.44 13.56
CA ARG A 169 -7.62 0.33 12.38
C ARG A 169 -7.63 1.78 12.82
N GLU A 170 -6.62 2.52 12.42
CA GLU A 170 -6.71 3.97 12.40
C GLU A 170 -8.01 4.33 11.69
N ARG A 171 -8.85 5.14 12.36
CA ARG A 171 -10.11 5.60 11.77
C ARG A 171 -9.72 6.46 10.58
N GLN A 172 -9.83 5.90 9.37
CA GLN A 172 -9.69 6.70 8.16
C GLN A 172 -10.68 7.87 8.26
N ALA A 173 -10.20 9.06 7.95
CA ALA A 173 -11.05 10.24 7.88
C ALA A 173 -12.25 9.95 6.97
N PRO A 174 -13.45 10.43 7.29
CA PRO A 174 -14.61 10.21 6.45
C PRO A 174 -14.32 10.71 5.03
N ALA A 175 -14.56 9.85 4.04
CA ALA A 175 -14.32 10.19 2.64
C ALA A 175 -15.13 11.46 2.23
N PRO A 176 -14.57 12.31 1.37
CA PRO A 176 -15.22 13.55 0.97
C PRO A 176 -16.57 13.27 0.29
N LYS A 177 -17.58 14.09 0.64
CA LYS A 177 -18.93 13.99 0.08
C LYS A 177 -19.15 14.87 -1.14
N THR A 178 -18.27 15.81 -1.38
CA THR A 178 -18.35 16.77 -2.49
C THR A 178 -16.97 17.00 -3.08
N ILE A 179 -16.94 17.35 -4.36
CA ILE A 179 -15.70 17.74 -5.04
C ILE A 179 -15.14 19.04 -4.43
N ASN A 180 -13.85 19.04 -4.11
CA ASN A 180 -13.10 20.25 -3.88
C ASN A 180 -12.46 20.72 -5.20
N PRO A 181 -12.89 21.87 -5.77
CA PRO A 181 -12.37 22.33 -7.06
C PRO A 181 -10.87 22.67 -7.03
N GLU A 182 -10.35 23.06 -5.85
CA GLU A 182 -8.93 23.37 -5.70
C GLU A 182 -8.05 22.12 -5.82
N ALA A 183 -8.48 21.01 -5.21
CA ALA A 183 -7.81 19.71 -5.36
C ALA A 183 -7.75 19.28 -6.82
N VAL A 184 -8.87 19.31 -7.51
CA VAL A 184 -8.97 18.97 -8.94
C VAL A 184 -8.02 19.84 -9.77
N LYS A 185 -7.99 21.16 -9.52
CA LYS A 185 -7.12 22.09 -10.24
C LYS A 185 -5.63 21.72 -10.06
N PHE A 186 -5.19 21.35 -8.88
CA PHE A 186 -3.79 20.96 -8.66
C PHE A 186 -3.45 19.65 -9.39
N TRP A 187 -4.34 18.66 -9.39
CA TRP A 187 -4.12 17.44 -10.15
C TRP A 187 -4.13 17.70 -11.66
N GLU A 188 -5.06 18.53 -12.19
CA GLU A 188 -5.10 18.90 -13.60
C GLU A 188 -3.80 19.61 -14.03
N GLN A 189 -3.28 20.53 -13.23
CA GLN A 189 -1.98 21.14 -13.50
C GLN A 189 -0.83 20.11 -13.51
N ALA A 190 -0.85 19.14 -12.60
CA ALA A 190 0.14 18.07 -12.61
C ALA A 190 0.02 17.21 -13.89
N VAL A 191 -1.19 16.93 -14.35
CA VAL A 191 -1.49 16.21 -15.59
C VAL A 191 -1.00 16.97 -16.82
N GLU A 192 -1.24 18.28 -16.89
CA GLU A 192 -0.72 19.14 -17.97
C GLU A 192 0.81 19.09 -18.07
N LEU A 193 1.49 18.93 -16.94
CA LEU A 193 2.93 18.73 -16.85
C LEU A 193 3.37 17.28 -17.10
N GLY A 194 2.45 16.39 -17.47
CA GLY A 194 2.72 15.01 -17.84
C GLY A 194 2.65 13.99 -16.70
N SER A 195 2.10 14.35 -15.55
CA SER A 195 1.96 13.43 -14.41
C SER A 195 0.90 12.35 -14.67
N LEU A 196 1.31 11.10 -14.78
CA LEU A 196 0.40 9.95 -14.82
C LEU A 196 -0.20 9.67 -13.44
N THR A 197 0.53 9.97 -12.37
CA THR A 197 0.01 9.89 -11.01
C THR A 197 -1.14 10.87 -10.78
N GLY A 198 -1.06 12.09 -11.34
CA GLY A 198 -2.17 13.04 -11.29
C GLY A 198 -3.45 12.52 -11.93
N LEU A 199 -3.35 11.79 -13.05
CA LEU A 199 -4.51 11.14 -13.69
C LEU A 199 -5.10 10.03 -12.81
N ASP A 200 -4.24 9.23 -12.18
CA ASP A 200 -4.67 8.13 -11.31
C ASP A 200 -5.36 8.65 -10.05
N GLU A 201 -4.80 9.68 -9.42
CA GLU A 201 -5.38 10.34 -8.26
C GLU A 201 -6.71 11.03 -8.59
N LEU A 202 -6.83 11.68 -9.74
CA LEU A 202 -8.10 12.25 -10.22
C LEU A 202 -9.17 11.16 -10.37
N ALA A 203 -8.83 10.04 -10.99
CA ALA A 203 -9.77 8.93 -11.15
C ALA A 203 -10.22 8.40 -9.78
N ASN A 204 -9.27 8.20 -8.86
CA ASN A 204 -9.54 7.73 -7.50
C ASN A 204 -10.42 8.70 -6.71
N TYR A 205 -10.15 10.00 -6.82
CA TYR A 205 -10.90 11.03 -6.14
C TYR A 205 -12.34 11.10 -6.62
N TYR A 206 -12.56 11.11 -7.94
CA TYR A 206 -13.91 11.09 -8.51
C TYR A 206 -14.70 9.85 -8.11
N GLU A 207 -14.09 8.65 -8.08
CA GLU A 207 -14.73 7.43 -7.60
C GLU A 207 -15.10 7.53 -6.11
N THR A 208 -14.18 8.03 -5.29
CA THR A 208 -14.39 8.16 -3.83
C THR A 208 -15.55 9.09 -3.53
N VAL A 209 -15.61 10.24 -4.19
CA VAL A 209 -16.73 11.19 -4.02
C VAL A 209 -18.03 10.58 -4.55
N ALA A 210 -18.00 9.94 -5.73
CA ALA A 210 -19.18 9.28 -6.31
C ALA A 210 -19.76 8.20 -5.38
N GLY A 211 -18.93 7.51 -4.61
CA GLY A 211 -19.37 6.55 -3.60
C GLY A 211 -20.21 7.17 -2.46
N ASN A 212 -20.03 8.45 -2.19
CA ASN A 212 -20.69 9.17 -1.10
C ASN A 212 -21.83 10.09 -1.56
N VAL A 213 -22.02 10.30 -2.88
CA VAL A 213 -23.08 11.12 -3.45
C VAL A 213 -24.36 10.29 -3.56
N GLN A 214 -25.47 10.87 -3.07
CA GLN A 214 -26.78 10.22 -3.10
C GLN A 214 -27.53 10.45 -4.42
N GLU A 215 -27.30 11.60 -5.08
CA GLU A 215 -27.97 11.98 -6.34
C GLU A 215 -27.43 11.15 -7.49
N PRO A 216 -28.26 10.33 -8.18
CA PRO A 216 -27.79 9.42 -9.23
C PRO A 216 -27.16 10.13 -10.42
N ALA A 217 -27.67 11.30 -10.80
CA ALA A 217 -27.16 12.07 -11.96
C ALA A 217 -25.75 12.61 -11.66
N GLU A 218 -25.54 13.18 -10.49
CA GLU A 218 -24.24 13.67 -10.04
C GLU A 218 -23.23 12.53 -9.92
N ARG A 219 -23.65 11.41 -9.30
CA ARG A 219 -22.84 10.19 -9.22
C ARG A 219 -22.38 9.71 -10.59
N GLN A 220 -23.30 9.65 -11.55
CA GLN A 220 -22.99 9.23 -12.94
C GLN A 220 -21.98 10.18 -13.61
N GLN A 221 -22.10 11.48 -13.39
CA GLN A 221 -21.17 12.47 -13.92
C GLN A 221 -19.75 12.29 -13.33
N LEU A 222 -19.63 12.07 -12.03
CA LEU A 222 -18.36 11.82 -11.37
C LEU A 222 -17.68 10.55 -11.89
N LEU A 223 -18.44 9.47 -12.03
CA LEU A 223 -17.93 8.22 -12.61
C LEU A 223 -17.52 8.36 -14.08
N ALA A 224 -18.19 9.21 -14.85
CA ALA A 224 -17.78 9.54 -16.22
C ALA A 224 -16.44 10.30 -16.24
N SER A 225 -16.22 11.21 -15.28
CA SER A 225 -14.93 11.91 -15.12
C SER A 225 -13.81 10.92 -14.72
N ALA A 226 -14.07 10.00 -13.80
CA ALA A 226 -13.14 8.93 -13.44
C ALA A 226 -12.78 8.04 -14.64
N MET A 227 -13.77 7.66 -15.43
CA MET A 227 -13.58 6.89 -16.68
C MET A 227 -12.71 7.65 -17.69
N THR A 228 -12.89 8.96 -17.82
CA THR A 228 -12.10 9.81 -18.70
C THR A 228 -10.62 9.80 -18.29
N ALA A 229 -10.35 9.97 -17.01
CA ALA A 229 -8.98 9.93 -16.47
C ALA A 229 -8.34 8.52 -16.65
N ALA A 230 -9.08 7.44 -16.37
CA ALA A 230 -8.61 6.08 -16.60
C ALA A 230 -8.32 5.79 -18.08
N THR A 231 -9.17 6.30 -18.98
CA THR A 231 -8.95 6.17 -20.44
C THR A 231 -7.72 6.97 -20.89
N ALA A 232 -7.43 8.10 -20.26
CA ALA A 232 -6.22 8.87 -20.54
C ALA A 232 -4.95 8.11 -20.12
N LEU A 233 -4.98 7.39 -18.98
CA LEU A 233 -3.91 6.48 -18.56
C LEU A 233 -3.69 5.35 -19.57
N VAL A 234 -4.78 4.71 -20.07
CA VAL A 234 -4.69 3.66 -21.10
C VAL A 234 -4.03 4.17 -22.39
N LYS A 235 -4.33 5.39 -22.82
CA LYS A 235 -3.66 6.00 -23.99
C LYS A 235 -2.16 6.20 -23.79
N LYS A 236 -1.70 6.20 -22.56
CA LYS A 236 -0.28 6.27 -22.19
C LYS A 236 0.30 4.91 -21.85
N GLU A 237 -0.43 3.83 -22.10
CA GLU A 237 -0.04 2.45 -21.80
C GLU A 237 0.30 2.21 -20.31
N ASP A 238 -0.30 3.01 -19.42
CA ASP A 238 -0.10 2.88 -17.97
C ASP A 238 -0.98 1.76 -17.40
N VAL A 239 -0.36 0.86 -16.66
CA VAL A 239 -1.04 -0.33 -16.07
C VAL A 239 -2.21 0.04 -15.16
N ARG A 240 -2.13 1.16 -14.45
CA ARG A 240 -3.21 1.63 -13.57
C ARG A 240 -4.49 1.90 -14.37
N GLY A 241 -4.34 2.46 -15.58
CA GLY A 241 -5.47 2.66 -16.49
C GLY A 241 -6.12 1.34 -16.92
N PHE A 242 -5.34 0.34 -17.29
CA PHE A 242 -5.85 -0.99 -17.63
C PHE A 242 -6.57 -1.63 -16.46
N LYS A 243 -5.99 -1.62 -15.26
CA LYS A 243 -6.62 -2.17 -14.04
C LYS A 243 -7.94 -1.46 -13.70
N ARG A 244 -7.99 -0.13 -13.80
CA ARG A 244 -9.23 0.63 -13.55
C ARG A 244 -10.33 0.29 -14.56
N LEU A 245 -10.01 0.30 -15.86
CA LEU A 245 -11.00 -0.03 -16.87
C LEU A 245 -11.46 -1.49 -16.79
N ALA A 246 -10.57 -2.42 -16.46
CA ALA A 246 -10.96 -3.80 -16.17
C ALA A 246 -12.02 -3.85 -15.06
N ARG A 247 -11.76 -3.18 -13.92
CA ARG A 247 -12.70 -3.12 -12.81
C ARG A 247 -14.02 -2.41 -13.21
N TYR A 248 -13.97 -1.30 -13.95
CA TYR A 248 -15.18 -0.57 -14.35
C TYR A 248 -16.08 -1.43 -15.22
N TYR A 249 -15.54 -2.12 -16.22
CA TYR A 249 -16.33 -3.00 -17.08
C TYR A 249 -16.73 -4.31 -16.39
N GLY A 250 -15.93 -4.82 -15.46
CA GLY A 250 -16.27 -6.04 -14.71
C GLY A 250 -17.39 -5.82 -13.69
N GLN A 251 -17.37 -4.69 -12.99
CA GLN A 251 -18.32 -4.38 -11.91
C GLN A 251 -19.45 -3.44 -12.32
N GLY A 252 -19.40 -2.86 -13.52
CA GLY A 252 -20.41 -1.88 -13.98
C GLY A 252 -20.28 -0.52 -13.29
N ILE A 253 -19.04 -0.09 -12.97
CA ILE A 253 -18.79 1.20 -12.33
C ILE A 253 -18.90 2.32 -13.36
N GLY A 254 -19.99 3.09 -13.32
CA GLY A 254 -20.24 4.19 -14.25
C GLY A 254 -20.55 3.79 -15.69
N VAL A 255 -20.49 2.50 -16.02
CA VAL A 255 -20.77 1.93 -17.33
C VAL A 255 -21.55 0.62 -17.20
N GLN A 256 -22.17 0.17 -18.28
CA GLN A 256 -22.74 -1.17 -18.29
C GLN A 256 -21.62 -2.22 -18.24
N PRO A 257 -21.78 -3.28 -17.42
CA PRO A 257 -20.82 -4.39 -17.37
C PRO A 257 -20.57 -4.95 -18.77
N ASN A 258 -19.31 -5.20 -19.08
CA ASN A 258 -18.89 -5.77 -20.36
C ASN A 258 -17.75 -6.75 -20.15
N ARG A 259 -18.06 -8.05 -20.21
CA ARG A 259 -17.11 -9.13 -19.95
C ARG A 259 -15.93 -9.16 -20.92
N GLU A 260 -16.16 -8.90 -22.19
CA GLU A 260 -15.09 -8.89 -23.19
C GLU A 260 -14.09 -7.76 -22.91
N LEU A 261 -14.57 -6.55 -22.64
CA LEU A 261 -13.70 -5.42 -22.28
C LEU A 261 -13.00 -5.65 -20.95
N HIS A 262 -13.70 -6.23 -19.96
CA HIS A 262 -13.07 -6.63 -18.69
C HIS A 262 -11.87 -7.56 -18.93
N LYS A 263 -12.09 -8.65 -19.66
CA LYS A 263 -11.04 -9.61 -20.02
C LYS A 263 -9.88 -8.94 -20.76
N ASP A 264 -10.18 -8.17 -21.79
CA ASP A 264 -9.16 -7.52 -22.62
C ASP A 264 -8.26 -6.60 -21.79
N TYR A 265 -8.83 -5.82 -20.88
CA TYR A 265 -8.06 -4.95 -20.00
C TYR A 265 -7.30 -5.70 -18.92
N VAL A 266 -7.83 -6.81 -18.38
CA VAL A 266 -7.08 -7.69 -17.47
C VAL A 266 -5.86 -8.27 -18.18
N LEU A 267 -6.01 -8.78 -19.41
CA LEU A 267 -4.91 -9.35 -20.16
C LEU A 267 -3.83 -8.31 -20.49
N LYS A 268 -4.23 -7.09 -20.92
CA LYS A 268 -3.29 -6.00 -21.17
C LYS A 268 -2.54 -5.58 -19.90
N ALA A 269 -3.22 -5.51 -18.77
CA ALA A 269 -2.56 -5.25 -17.50
C ALA A 269 -1.58 -6.37 -17.11
N ALA A 270 -1.95 -7.64 -17.33
CA ALA A 270 -1.10 -8.79 -17.04
C ALA A 270 0.14 -8.87 -17.96
N GLU A 271 0.08 -8.37 -19.19
CA GLU A 271 1.22 -8.26 -20.11
C GLU A 271 2.34 -7.38 -19.53
N THR A 272 2.00 -6.39 -18.69
CA THR A 272 3.00 -5.55 -17.99
C THR A 272 3.66 -6.25 -16.80
N ARG A 273 3.27 -7.49 -16.48
CA ARG A 273 3.67 -8.28 -15.32
C ARG A 273 3.27 -7.62 -13.98
N ASP A 274 2.22 -6.81 -13.98
CA ASP A 274 1.65 -6.27 -12.74
C ASP A 274 1.11 -7.42 -11.88
N PRO A 275 1.53 -7.54 -10.60
CA PRO A 275 1.16 -8.67 -9.75
C PRO A 275 -0.35 -8.80 -9.52
N GLU A 276 -1.06 -7.70 -9.30
CA GLU A 276 -2.52 -7.73 -9.10
C GLU A 276 -3.26 -8.16 -10.39
N ALA A 277 -2.79 -7.69 -11.54
CA ALA A 277 -3.35 -8.08 -12.82
C ALA A 277 -3.09 -9.57 -13.14
N LEU A 278 -1.93 -10.10 -12.73
CA LEU A 278 -1.64 -11.53 -12.86
C LEU A 278 -2.53 -12.39 -11.95
N VAL A 279 -2.81 -11.94 -10.72
CA VAL A 279 -3.77 -12.59 -9.81
C VAL A 279 -5.18 -12.58 -10.43
N GLU A 280 -5.60 -11.45 -11.03
CA GLU A 280 -6.91 -11.39 -11.69
C GLU A 280 -6.97 -12.28 -12.93
N LYS A 281 -5.91 -12.34 -13.75
CA LYS A 281 -5.80 -13.30 -14.86
C LYS A 281 -5.90 -14.74 -14.38
N ALA A 282 -5.21 -15.09 -13.29
CA ALA A 282 -5.31 -16.42 -12.69
C ALA A 282 -6.75 -16.73 -12.24
N ARG A 283 -7.47 -15.76 -11.68
CA ARG A 283 -8.88 -15.89 -11.32
C ARG A 283 -9.77 -16.18 -12.52
N LEU A 284 -9.56 -15.50 -13.65
CA LEU A 284 -10.31 -15.75 -14.89
C LEU A 284 -10.05 -17.16 -15.43
N LEU A 285 -8.78 -17.63 -15.39
CA LEU A 285 -8.40 -18.98 -15.79
C LEU A 285 -9.00 -20.08 -14.89
N ILE A 286 -9.18 -19.82 -13.60
CA ILE A 286 -9.80 -20.75 -12.66
C ILE A 286 -11.31 -20.83 -12.91
N LYS A 287 -11.98 -19.68 -13.09
CA LYS A 287 -13.43 -19.62 -13.28
C LYS A 287 -13.89 -20.16 -14.62
N GLY A 288 -13.10 -20.00 -15.68
CA GLY A 288 -13.47 -20.40 -17.02
C GLY A 288 -14.67 -19.65 -17.63
N GLU A 289 -15.01 -18.49 -17.11
CA GLU A 289 -16.16 -17.71 -17.56
C GLU A 289 -15.86 -16.84 -18.79
N ASP A 290 -14.66 -16.25 -18.83
CA ASP A 290 -14.23 -15.28 -19.83
C ASP A 290 -12.98 -15.74 -20.61
N LEU A 291 -12.23 -16.67 -20.05
CA LEU A 291 -11.09 -17.38 -20.65
C LEU A 291 -11.36 -18.88 -20.63
N GLU A 292 -10.77 -19.63 -21.57
CA GLU A 292 -10.75 -21.08 -21.48
C GLU A 292 -10.12 -21.48 -20.13
N PRO A 293 -10.76 -22.38 -19.37
CA PRO A 293 -10.28 -22.75 -18.05
C PRO A 293 -8.91 -23.45 -18.14
N ASP A 294 -7.93 -22.89 -17.48
CA ASP A 294 -6.60 -23.47 -17.32
C ASP A 294 -6.11 -23.28 -15.89
N PRO A 295 -6.59 -24.12 -14.94
CA PRO A 295 -6.18 -24.02 -13.54
C PRO A 295 -4.69 -24.30 -13.34
N LYS A 296 -4.06 -25.07 -14.24
CA LYS A 296 -2.62 -25.33 -14.16
C LYS A 296 -1.82 -24.06 -14.45
N LEU A 297 -2.15 -23.36 -15.52
CA LEU A 297 -1.52 -22.08 -15.83
C LEU A 297 -1.78 -21.06 -14.73
N ALA A 298 -2.98 -21.06 -14.14
CA ALA A 298 -3.29 -20.20 -12.99
C ALA A 298 -2.38 -20.52 -11.79
N LEU A 299 -2.20 -21.80 -11.48
CA LEU A 299 -1.30 -22.23 -10.41
C LEU A 299 0.15 -21.82 -10.68
N ASP A 300 0.64 -22.03 -11.90
CA ASP A 300 2.01 -21.66 -12.30
C ASP A 300 2.23 -20.15 -12.14
N ILE A 301 1.29 -19.30 -12.57
CA ILE A 301 1.34 -17.84 -12.40
C ILE A 301 1.39 -17.46 -10.92
N LEU A 302 0.51 -18.03 -10.09
CA LEU A 302 0.42 -17.69 -8.68
C LEU A 302 1.62 -18.18 -7.88
N THR A 303 2.20 -19.34 -8.25
CA THR A 303 3.41 -19.86 -7.62
C THR A 303 4.63 -19.02 -7.97
N ASP A 304 4.77 -18.60 -9.24
CA ASP A 304 5.83 -17.67 -9.65
C ASP A 304 5.73 -16.32 -8.89
N LEU A 305 4.52 -15.83 -8.69
CA LEU A 305 4.29 -14.63 -7.87
C LEU A 305 4.69 -14.85 -6.40
N GLU A 306 4.30 -15.97 -5.78
CA GLU A 306 4.64 -16.28 -4.39
C GLU A 306 6.15 -16.35 -4.16
N GLU A 307 6.89 -16.91 -5.13
CA GLU A 307 8.34 -17.05 -5.05
C GLU A 307 9.10 -15.74 -5.29
N ASN A 308 8.57 -14.85 -6.14
CA ASN A 308 9.29 -13.67 -6.63
C ASN A 308 8.82 -12.35 -6.04
N GLN A 309 7.68 -12.32 -5.32
CA GLN A 309 7.16 -11.08 -4.72
C GLN A 309 7.65 -10.90 -3.27
N THR A 310 8.04 -9.68 -2.96
CA THR A 310 8.43 -9.28 -1.59
C THR A 310 7.27 -8.68 -0.80
N HIS A 311 6.14 -8.44 -1.45
CA HIS A 311 4.97 -7.80 -0.87
C HIS A 311 3.73 -8.66 -1.06
N ALA A 312 2.79 -8.54 -0.13
CA ALA A 312 1.50 -9.21 -0.22
C ALA A 312 0.71 -8.75 -1.46
N VAL A 313 0.24 -9.71 -2.25
CA VAL A 313 -0.65 -9.44 -3.40
C VAL A 313 -2.07 -9.86 -3.02
N PRO A 314 -3.04 -8.94 -3.00
CA PRO A 314 -4.40 -9.23 -2.55
C PRO A 314 -5.04 -10.41 -3.31
N GLY A 315 -5.61 -11.35 -2.56
CA GLY A 315 -6.31 -12.50 -3.11
C GLY A 315 -5.43 -13.64 -3.66
N MET A 316 -4.10 -13.47 -3.72
CA MET A 316 -3.18 -14.49 -4.22
C MET A 316 -3.23 -15.76 -3.37
N HIS A 317 -3.06 -15.62 -2.06
CA HIS A 317 -3.07 -16.77 -1.13
C HIS A 317 -4.43 -17.46 -1.06
N PHE A 318 -5.52 -16.71 -1.21
CA PHE A 318 -6.85 -17.31 -1.34
C PHE A 318 -6.95 -18.23 -2.56
N LEU A 319 -6.48 -17.78 -3.73
CA LEU A 319 -6.52 -18.59 -4.95
C LEU A 319 -5.59 -19.80 -4.88
N LEU A 320 -4.36 -19.64 -4.32
CA LEU A 320 -3.46 -20.77 -4.08
C LEU A 320 -4.09 -21.81 -3.15
N GLY A 321 -4.64 -21.37 -2.03
CA GLY A 321 -5.36 -22.24 -1.10
C GLY A 321 -6.52 -22.98 -1.77
N TYR A 322 -7.32 -22.28 -2.56
CA TYR A 322 -8.45 -22.85 -3.29
C TYR A 322 -8.02 -23.90 -4.33
N LEU A 323 -6.97 -23.63 -5.10
CA LEU A 323 -6.45 -24.59 -6.09
C LEU A 323 -5.99 -25.89 -5.44
N HIS A 324 -5.31 -25.81 -4.29
CA HIS A 324 -4.89 -26.98 -3.52
C HIS A 324 -6.04 -27.67 -2.79
N GLU A 325 -7.02 -26.93 -2.27
CA GLU A 325 -8.22 -27.48 -1.63
C GLU A 325 -9.05 -28.31 -2.61
N GLU A 326 -9.27 -27.81 -3.83
CA GLU A 326 -10.08 -28.48 -4.85
C GLU A 326 -9.28 -29.42 -5.75
N GLY A 327 -7.93 -29.39 -5.68
CA GLY A 327 -7.08 -30.22 -6.57
C GLY A 327 -7.15 -29.76 -8.03
N LEU A 328 -7.26 -28.45 -8.28
CA LEU A 328 -7.35 -27.87 -9.61
C LEU A 328 -5.96 -27.55 -10.15
N GLY A 329 -5.57 -28.20 -11.23
CA GLY A 329 -4.22 -28.07 -11.82
C GLY A 329 -3.10 -28.76 -11.02
N THR A 330 -3.42 -29.32 -9.84
CA THR A 330 -2.52 -30.02 -8.93
C THR A 330 -3.30 -31.11 -8.18
N PRO A 331 -2.67 -32.15 -7.64
CA PRO A 331 -3.33 -33.03 -6.68
C PRO A 331 -3.84 -32.27 -5.47
N GLN A 332 -5.01 -32.70 -4.95
CA GLN A 332 -5.59 -32.10 -3.75
C GLN A 332 -4.63 -32.23 -2.56
N ASP A 333 -4.39 -31.11 -1.87
CA ASP A 333 -3.57 -31.06 -0.66
C ASP A 333 -4.19 -30.09 0.36
N MET A 334 -4.95 -30.64 1.31
CA MET A 334 -5.61 -29.88 2.35
C MET A 334 -4.63 -29.23 3.35
N ALA A 335 -3.45 -29.83 3.57
CA ALA A 335 -2.46 -29.28 4.48
C ALA A 335 -1.80 -28.04 3.87
N LEU A 336 -1.50 -28.08 2.57
CA LEU A 336 -0.95 -26.95 1.83
C LEU A 336 -2.00 -25.84 1.65
N ALA A 337 -3.26 -26.20 1.37
CA ALA A 337 -4.37 -25.24 1.33
C ALA A 337 -4.49 -24.47 2.66
N TYR A 338 -4.44 -25.19 3.78
CA TYR A 338 -4.44 -24.57 5.11
C TYR A 338 -3.30 -23.56 5.29
N GLN A 339 -2.07 -23.91 4.87
CA GLN A 339 -0.93 -23.02 4.97
C GLN A 339 -1.11 -21.72 4.17
N PHE A 340 -1.64 -21.81 2.93
CA PHE A 340 -1.94 -20.62 2.13
C PHE A 340 -3.05 -19.78 2.74
N TYR A 341 -4.10 -20.40 3.26
CA TYR A 341 -5.16 -19.64 3.94
C TYR A 341 -4.67 -18.95 5.21
N ILE A 342 -3.73 -19.54 5.97
CA ILE A 342 -3.08 -18.86 7.10
C ILE A 342 -2.31 -17.63 6.61
N LYS A 343 -1.48 -17.75 5.57
CA LYS A 343 -0.75 -16.61 4.99
C LYS A 343 -1.70 -15.49 4.54
N GLY A 344 -2.82 -15.83 3.91
CA GLY A 344 -3.82 -14.83 3.52
C GLY A 344 -4.53 -14.21 4.72
N ALA A 345 -4.84 -14.98 5.76
CA ALA A 345 -5.44 -14.48 6.99
C ALA A 345 -4.53 -13.53 7.77
N GLU A 346 -3.21 -13.75 7.74
CA GLU A 346 -2.19 -12.84 8.28
C GLU A 346 -2.16 -11.48 7.56
N GLN A 347 -2.68 -11.44 6.31
CA GLN A 347 -2.85 -10.24 5.48
C GLN A 347 -4.28 -9.67 5.53
N ASP A 348 -5.07 -10.06 6.52
CA ASP A 348 -6.47 -9.66 6.71
C ASP A 348 -7.41 -10.03 5.53
N ASP A 349 -7.09 -11.11 4.77
CA ASP A 349 -8.00 -11.63 3.74
C ASP A 349 -9.19 -12.37 4.40
N ALA A 350 -10.34 -11.73 4.37
CA ALA A 350 -11.57 -12.25 4.97
C ALA A 350 -12.06 -13.56 4.33
N LYS A 351 -11.73 -13.82 3.06
CA LYS A 351 -12.06 -15.09 2.38
C LYS A 351 -11.20 -16.24 2.90
N CYS A 352 -9.90 -15.98 3.10
CA CYS A 352 -8.99 -16.93 3.72
C CYS A 352 -9.44 -17.29 5.13
N MET A 353 -9.81 -16.28 5.94
CA MET A 353 -10.33 -16.50 7.29
C MET A 353 -11.62 -17.33 7.31
N ASN A 354 -12.55 -17.05 6.38
CA ASN A 354 -13.78 -17.85 6.25
C ASN A 354 -13.47 -19.31 5.90
N ASN A 355 -12.51 -19.56 4.98
CA ASN A 355 -12.11 -20.91 4.62
C ASN A 355 -11.39 -21.62 5.77
N LEU A 356 -10.55 -20.95 6.54
CA LEU A 356 -9.98 -21.51 7.78
C LEU A 356 -11.07 -21.92 8.76
N GLY A 357 -12.09 -21.09 8.98
CA GLY A 357 -13.26 -21.43 9.78
C GLY A 357 -13.93 -22.72 9.29
N SER A 358 -14.08 -22.88 7.98
CA SER A 358 -14.64 -24.07 7.36
C SER A 358 -13.77 -25.31 7.55
N MET A 359 -12.44 -25.16 7.43
CA MET A 359 -11.49 -26.25 7.67
C MET A 359 -11.55 -26.76 9.12
N TYR A 360 -11.55 -25.86 10.11
CA TYR A 360 -11.70 -26.21 11.52
C TYR A 360 -13.09 -26.81 11.84
N GLU A 361 -14.15 -26.31 11.20
CA GLU A 361 -15.51 -26.84 11.39
C GLU A 361 -15.65 -28.27 10.89
N ARG A 362 -15.06 -28.58 9.74
CA ARG A 362 -15.12 -29.91 9.10
C ARG A 362 -14.04 -30.85 9.62
N GLY A 363 -12.89 -30.33 10.04
CA GLY A 363 -11.71 -31.11 10.38
C GLY A 363 -10.95 -31.56 9.11
N THR A 364 -10.90 -30.70 8.08
CA THR A 364 -10.20 -30.95 6.83
C THR A 364 -8.87 -30.21 6.81
N GLY A 365 -7.75 -30.95 6.64
CA GLY A 365 -6.41 -30.37 6.73
C GLY A 365 -5.93 -30.04 8.14
N VAL A 366 -6.86 -29.92 9.11
CA VAL A 366 -6.59 -29.64 10.53
C VAL A 366 -7.52 -30.44 11.41
N ALA A 367 -7.20 -30.59 12.68
CA ALA A 367 -8.09 -31.20 13.66
C ALA A 367 -9.37 -30.37 13.83
N LYS A 368 -10.50 -31.05 13.89
CA LYS A 368 -11.80 -30.41 14.04
C LYS A 368 -11.90 -29.66 15.37
N ASP A 369 -12.16 -28.36 15.30
CA ASP A 369 -12.36 -27.47 16.44
C ASP A 369 -13.44 -26.42 16.13
N LEU A 370 -14.63 -26.58 16.74
CA LEU A 370 -15.73 -25.64 16.52
C LEU A 370 -15.49 -24.27 17.20
N ALA A 371 -14.71 -24.22 18.27
CA ALA A 371 -14.41 -22.96 18.94
C ALA A 371 -13.43 -22.13 18.11
N GLU A 372 -12.41 -22.79 17.52
CA GLU A 372 -11.52 -22.14 16.57
C GLU A 372 -12.23 -21.72 15.29
N ALA A 373 -13.11 -22.59 14.75
CA ALA A 373 -13.94 -22.24 13.60
C ALA A 373 -14.76 -20.97 13.84
N GLN A 374 -15.39 -20.86 15.03
CA GLN A 374 -16.16 -19.66 15.39
C GLN A 374 -15.29 -18.39 15.37
N LYS A 375 -14.10 -18.42 15.94
CA LYS A 375 -13.18 -17.27 15.97
C LYS A 375 -12.80 -16.80 14.55
N TRP A 376 -12.46 -17.73 13.66
CA TRP A 376 -12.11 -17.42 12.30
C TRP A 376 -13.28 -16.82 11.51
N TYR A 377 -14.48 -17.37 11.67
CA TYR A 377 -15.68 -16.79 11.05
C TYR A 377 -16.03 -15.42 11.61
N GLU A 378 -15.93 -15.21 12.92
CA GLU A 378 -16.16 -13.90 13.55
C GLU A 378 -15.21 -12.85 12.99
N ARG A 379 -13.93 -13.18 12.90
CA ARG A 379 -12.92 -12.27 12.31
C ARG A 379 -13.18 -11.98 10.83
N ALA A 380 -13.57 -12.98 10.05
CA ALA A 380 -13.95 -12.79 8.66
C ALA A 380 -15.18 -11.87 8.52
N ALA A 381 -16.18 -12.03 9.40
CA ALA A 381 -17.37 -11.20 9.43
C ALA A 381 -17.05 -9.73 9.79
N GLU A 382 -16.17 -9.51 10.76
CA GLU A 382 -15.68 -8.17 11.13
C GLU A 382 -15.01 -7.45 9.94
N LEU A 383 -14.38 -8.22 9.04
CA LEU A 383 -13.77 -7.73 7.80
C LEU A 383 -14.78 -7.62 6.64
N GLY A 384 -16.07 -7.85 6.90
CA GLY A 384 -17.15 -7.67 5.93
C GLY A 384 -17.42 -8.88 5.04
N ASN A 385 -16.97 -10.08 5.40
CA ASN A 385 -17.36 -11.30 4.70
C ASN A 385 -18.81 -11.69 5.08
N GLU A 386 -19.74 -11.57 4.15
CA GLU A 386 -21.16 -11.85 4.38
C GLU A 386 -21.44 -13.33 4.68
N ASP A 387 -20.75 -14.25 4.01
CA ASP A 387 -20.92 -15.69 4.23
C ASP A 387 -20.50 -16.08 5.66
N ALA A 388 -19.49 -15.40 6.19
CA ALA A 388 -18.99 -15.66 7.53
C ALA A 388 -20.03 -15.35 8.62
N LEU A 389 -20.90 -14.36 8.43
CA LEU A 389 -21.99 -14.06 9.37
C LEU A 389 -22.91 -15.26 9.58
N ALA A 390 -23.36 -15.87 8.49
CA ALA A 390 -24.20 -17.08 8.55
C ALA A 390 -23.45 -18.27 9.18
N ASN A 391 -22.14 -18.37 8.90
CA ASN A 391 -21.30 -19.44 9.43
C ASN A 391 -21.10 -19.29 10.95
N VAL A 392 -20.94 -18.08 11.47
CA VAL A 392 -20.86 -17.81 12.92
C VAL A 392 -22.11 -18.34 13.63
N GLU A 393 -23.30 -17.97 13.16
CA GLU A 393 -24.56 -18.42 13.79
C GLU A 393 -24.67 -19.95 13.75
N ARG A 394 -24.41 -20.58 12.63
CA ARG A 394 -24.44 -22.04 12.47
C ARG A 394 -23.50 -22.77 13.45
N VAL A 395 -22.27 -22.27 13.63
CA VAL A 395 -21.27 -22.88 14.53
C VAL A 395 -21.66 -22.64 16.00
N ARG A 396 -22.20 -21.45 16.33
CA ARG A 396 -22.68 -21.12 17.67
C ARG A 396 -23.81 -22.06 18.11
N GLU A 397 -24.76 -22.38 17.24
CA GLU A 397 -25.81 -23.36 17.49
C GLU A 397 -25.22 -24.75 17.77
N LYS A 398 -24.24 -25.22 16.97
CA LYS A 398 -23.56 -26.51 17.16
C LYS A 398 -22.83 -26.60 18.51
N LEU A 399 -22.20 -25.51 18.94
CA LEU A 399 -21.52 -25.44 20.23
C LEU A 399 -22.51 -25.53 21.41
N ASN A 400 -23.65 -24.85 21.28
CA ASN A 400 -24.70 -24.84 22.32
C ASN A 400 -25.41 -26.20 22.43
N THR A 401 -25.60 -26.94 21.33
CA THR A 401 -26.19 -28.29 21.35
C THR A 401 -25.25 -29.34 21.95
N LYS A 402 -23.91 -29.17 21.86
CA LYS A 402 -22.94 -30.06 22.51
C LYS A 402 -22.82 -29.87 24.03
N LYS A 403 -23.30 -28.74 24.57
CA LYS A 403 -23.29 -28.44 26.01
C LYS A 403 -24.54 -28.95 26.75
N LYS A 404 -25.56 -29.43 26.03
CA LYS A 404 -26.76 -30.09 26.56
C LYS A 404 -26.60 -31.61 26.44
#